data_a9f56721cec11f8ca033b212336a5e2c
#
_entry.id   a9f56721cec11f8ca033b212336a5e2c
#
_cell.length_a   1.000
_cell.length_b   1.000
_cell.length_c   1.000
_cell.angle_alpha   90.00
_cell.angle_beta   90.00
_cell.angle_gamma   90.00
#
_symmetry.space_group_name_H-M   'P 1'
#
loop_
_entity.id
_entity.type
_entity.pdbx_description
1 polymer ?
#
loop_
_entity_poly.entity_id
_entity_poly.type
_entity_poly.pdbx_seq_one_letter_code
_entity_poly.pdbx_strand_id
1 'polypeptide(L)'
;PEYSSAASDVYKRQAPGGIIGINAGLIFHADTEGQFASVLSHELAHLSQRHFARRMQRQKDRSLANSLMILGSIALAGATSNPNALLVGQQAITQQNLSFSRGDEQEADRIGFKNMVSAGFDPKSTSYMFEKLQSLSRLSGSNELEFLRSHPLTKNRIADAQSRAQGFENKKYRNSLDYDLVRNRTIVHFSEVPRQAVTIFQKELTDSSDEREKLEAYYGLALAYSRDNKHSQALNSMRQALEMDSENLMLQIGLLELHIEAENYFEAEALASSLLSTNPYNYPIS
;
A
#
# COMPACT_ATOMS: atom_id res chain seq x y z
N PRO A 1 -17.60 -1.82 -9.14
CA PRO A 1 -17.69 -2.08 -7.72
C PRO A 1 -17.25 -0.82 -6.98
N GLU A 2 -18.18 -0.24 -6.22
CA GLU A 2 -17.87 0.88 -5.34
C GLU A 2 -17.09 0.30 -4.15
N TYR A 3 -15.80 0.56 -4.11
CA TYR A 3 -14.96 0.24 -2.95
C TYR A 3 -15.15 1.32 -1.90
N SER A 4 -15.33 0.89 -0.65
CA SER A 4 -15.59 1.70 0.54
C SER A 4 -14.69 2.92 0.67
N SER A 5 -15.24 4.01 1.21
CA SER A 5 -14.48 5.19 1.66
C SER A 5 -13.39 4.84 2.70
N ALA A 6 -13.47 3.70 3.38
CA ALA A 6 -12.43 3.21 4.28
C ALA A 6 -11.16 2.76 3.54
N ALA A 7 -11.26 2.37 2.25
CA ALA A 7 -10.10 2.08 1.41
C ALA A 7 -9.36 3.36 0.93
N SER A 8 -9.89 4.55 1.23
CA SER A 8 -9.26 5.83 0.85
C SER A 8 -7.97 6.14 1.62
N ASP A 9 -7.71 5.45 2.71
CA ASP A 9 -6.50 5.61 3.50
C ASP A 9 -5.32 4.82 2.91
N VAL A 10 -4.90 5.17 1.69
CA VAL A 10 -3.65 4.68 1.11
C VAL A 10 -2.49 5.38 1.82
N TYR A 11 -1.92 4.70 2.81
CA TYR A 11 -0.98 5.35 3.71
C TYR A 11 0.35 4.68 3.89
N LYS A 12 1.33 5.56 3.93
CA LYS A 12 2.59 5.37 4.62
C LYS A 12 2.99 6.68 5.27
N ARG A 13 3.69 6.59 6.40
CA ARG A 13 4.27 7.74 7.08
C ARG A 13 5.76 7.49 7.25
N GLN A 14 6.58 8.47 6.86
CA GLN A 14 7.96 8.52 7.29
C GLN A 14 8.01 9.20 8.66
N ALA A 15 8.57 8.51 9.65
CA ALA A 15 8.85 9.05 10.95
C ALA A 15 10.36 9.37 11.10
N PRO A 16 10.73 10.29 11.99
CA PRO A 16 12.12 10.48 12.38
C PRO A 16 12.73 9.14 12.82
N GLY A 17 13.99 8.87 12.45
CA GLY A 17 14.66 7.61 12.79
C GLY A 17 14.63 6.54 11.67
N GLY A 18 14.13 6.87 10.48
CA GLY A 18 14.17 5.95 9.33
C GLY A 18 13.05 4.92 9.31
N ILE A 19 11.97 5.15 10.06
CA ILE A 19 10.80 4.27 10.07
C ILE A 19 9.90 4.59 8.89
N ILE A 20 9.52 3.58 8.12
CA ILE A 20 8.50 3.66 7.07
C ILE A 20 7.27 2.89 7.55
N GLY A 21 6.16 3.58 7.74
CA GLY A 21 4.86 2.94 7.95
C GLY A 21 4.21 2.65 6.59
N ILE A 22 3.73 1.42 6.39
CA ILE A 22 3.02 1.01 5.19
C ILE A 22 1.58 0.71 5.58
N ASN A 23 0.64 1.35 4.89
CA ASN A 23 -0.78 1.06 5.07
C ASN A 23 -1.19 -0.09 4.14
N ALA A 24 -2.05 -0.99 4.63
CA ALA A 24 -2.60 -2.10 3.85
C ALA A 24 -3.33 -1.64 2.56
N GLY A 25 -3.87 -0.41 2.54
CA GLY A 25 -4.46 0.18 1.34
C GLY A 25 -3.48 0.31 0.17
N LEU A 26 -2.17 0.48 0.42
CA LEU A 26 -1.17 0.45 -0.65
C LEU A 26 -1.11 -0.94 -1.31
N ILE A 27 -1.12 -2.02 -0.52
CA ILE A 27 -1.10 -3.39 -1.04
C ILE A 27 -2.41 -3.69 -1.77
N PHE A 28 -3.53 -3.24 -1.22
CA PHE A 28 -4.85 -3.39 -1.85
C PHE A 28 -4.93 -2.76 -3.25
N HIS A 29 -4.36 -1.56 -3.41
CA HIS A 29 -4.40 -0.82 -4.67
C HIS A 29 -3.28 -1.18 -5.65
N ALA A 30 -2.18 -1.75 -5.19
CA ALA A 30 -1.12 -2.23 -6.07
C ALA A 30 -1.52 -3.58 -6.71
N ASP A 31 -1.71 -3.59 -8.02
CA ASP A 31 -2.14 -4.82 -8.73
C ASP A 31 -1.00 -5.84 -8.84
N THR A 32 0.26 -5.37 -8.73
CA THR A 32 1.45 -6.22 -8.79
C THR A 32 2.44 -5.86 -7.67
N GLU A 33 3.25 -6.85 -7.28
CA GLU A 33 4.35 -6.66 -6.35
C GLU A 33 5.33 -5.56 -6.81
N GLY A 34 5.57 -5.46 -8.13
CA GLY A 34 6.37 -4.39 -8.71
C GLY A 34 5.78 -3.00 -8.49
N GLN A 35 4.45 -2.84 -8.56
CA GLN A 35 3.79 -1.57 -8.23
C GLN A 35 3.97 -1.21 -6.76
N PHE A 36 3.80 -2.17 -5.85
CA PHE A 36 4.09 -1.99 -4.44
C PHE A 36 5.56 -1.64 -4.20
N ALA A 37 6.48 -2.40 -4.80
CA ALA A 37 7.92 -2.18 -4.71
C ALA A 37 8.35 -0.81 -5.24
N SER A 38 7.66 -0.28 -6.26
CA SER A 38 7.95 1.04 -6.81
C SER A 38 7.74 2.15 -5.78
N VAL A 39 6.65 2.08 -5.01
CA VAL A 39 6.36 3.04 -3.94
C VAL A 39 7.35 2.86 -2.79
N LEU A 40 7.59 1.61 -2.36
CA LEU A 40 8.56 1.34 -1.29
C LEU A 40 9.96 1.82 -1.66
N SER A 41 10.42 1.56 -2.89
CA SER A 41 11.73 2.00 -3.38
C SER A 41 11.85 3.52 -3.45
N HIS A 42 10.78 4.22 -3.80
CA HIS A 42 10.71 5.69 -3.77
C HIS A 42 10.91 6.21 -2.34
N GLU A 43 10.28 5.59 -1.34
CA GLU A 43 10.45 5.99 0.05
C GLU A 43 11.85 5.70 0.59
N LEU A 44 12.39 4.52 0.26
CA LEU A 44 13.76 4.19 0.60
C LEU A 44 14.75 5.20 -0.02
N ALA A 45 14.44 5.70 -1.23
CA ALA A 45 15.22 6.78 -1.83
C ALA A 45 15.13 8.06 -1.01
N HIS A 46 13.95 8.47 -0.55
CA HIS A 46 13.82 9.62 0.36
C HIS A 46 14.64 9.47 1.64
N LEU A 47 14.67 8.28 2.22
CA LEU A 47 15.48 8.00 3.42
C LEU A 47 16.98 8.05 3.12
N SER A 48 17.44 7.34 2.08
CA SER A 48 18.86 7.25 1.72
C SER A 48 19.44 8.61 1.35
N GLN A 49 18.64 9.47 0.71
CA GLN A 49 19.02 10.84 0.34
C GLN A 49 18.77 11.86 1.47
N ARG A 50 18.31 11.42 2.64
CA ARG A 50 18.01 12.29 3.79
C ARG A 50 17.07 13.46 3.47
N HIS A 51 16.08 13.25 2.58
CA HIS A 51 15.16 14.30 2.15
C HIS A 51 14.39 14.89 3.32
N PHE A 52 13.97 14.06 4.29
CA PHE A 52 13.31 14.53 5.50
C PHE A 52 14.19 15.50 6.32
N ALA A 53 15.45 15.14 6.55
CA ALA A 53 16.38 16.01 7.29
C ALA A 53 16.64 17.33 6.55
N ARG A 54 16.85 17.27 5.23
CA ARG A 54 17.00 18.48 4.38
C ARG A 54 15.75 19.36 4.42
N ARG A 55 14.55 18.75 4.44
CA ARG A 55 13.27 19.46 4.57
C ARG A 55 13.16 20.17 5.93
N MET A 56 13.48 19.48 7.03
CA MET A 56 13.47 20.07 8.37
C MET A 56 14.44 21.26 8.48
N GLN A 57 15.62 21.15 7.87
CA GLN A 57 16.57 22.26 7.82
C GLN A 57 15.99 23.44 7.04
N ARG A 58 15.45 23.21 5.82
CA ARG A 58 14.80 24.26 5.03
C ARG A 58 13.64 24.93 5.77
N GLN A 59 12.88 24.19 6.58
CA GLN A 59 11.82 24.77 7.41
C GLN A 59 12.38 25.72 8.48
N LYS A 60 13.47 25.33 9.15
CA LYS A 60 14.14 26.22 10.13
C LYS A 60 14.65 27.49 9.47
N ASP A 61 15.31 27.35 8.32
CA ASP A 61 15.86 28.50 7.58
C ASP A 61 14.76 29.45 7.07
N ARG A 62 13.54 28.93 6.81
CA ARG A 62 12.39 29.72 6.37
C ARG A 62 11.49 30.23 7.50
N SER A 63 11.83 29.97 8.75
CA SER A 63 10.97 30.34 9.90
C SER A 63 10.69 31.85 9.95
N LEU A 64 11.67 32.68 9.64
CA LEU A 64 11.50 34.12 9.56
C LEU A 64 10.55 34.55 8.43
N ALA A 65 10.73 33.95 7.24
CA ALA A 65 9.84 34.22 6.08
C ALA A 65 8.40 33.78 6.35
N ASN A 66 8.20 32.63 7.01
CA ASN A 66 6.91 32.16 7.42
C ASN A 66 6.24 33.10 8.45
N SER A 67 7.02 33.62 9.41
CA SER A 67 6.53 34.63 10.37
C SER A 67 6.11 35.92 9.68
N LEU A 68 6.86 36.40 8.71
CA LEU A 68 6.52 37.55 7.91
C LEU A 68 5.27 37.32 7.06
N MET A 69 5.08 36.12 6.53
CA MET A 69 3.86 35.74 5.77
C MET A 69 2.62 35.77 6.68
N ILE A 70 2.72 35.27 7.91
CA ILE A 70 1.64 35.34 8.89
C ILE A 70 1.32 36.80 9.22
N LEU A 71 2.31 37.61 9.52
CA LEU A 71 2.12 39.04 9.80
C LEU A 71 1.49 39.77 8.61
N GLY A 72 1.92 39.47 7.40
CA GLY A 72 1.34 40.00 6.18
C GLY A 72 -0.11 39.58 5.98
N SER A 73 -0.47 38.34 6.27
CA SER A 73 -1.86 37.85 6.19
C SER A 73 -2.77 38.48 7.24
N ILE A 74 -2.23 38.77 8.45
CA ILE A 74 -2.95 39.55 9.50
C ILE A 74 -3.20 40.97 9.03
N ALA A 75 -2.19 41.65 8.49
CA ALA A 75 -2.31 43.00 7.98
C ALA A 75 -3.34 43.09 6.83
N LEU A 76 -3.31 42.14 5.91
CA LEU A 76 -4.25 42.03 4.79
C LEU A 76 -5.69 41.77 5.27
N ALA A 77 -5.88 40.89 6.23
CA ALA A 77 -7.17 40.60 6.84
C ALA A 77 -7.78 41.87 7.48
N GLY A 78 -6.93 42.63 8.19
CA GLY A 78 -7.34 43.92 8.78
C GLY A 78 -7.68 44.96 7.73
N ALA A 79 -6.84 45.13 6.69
CA ALA A 79 -7.05 46.11 5.64
C ALA A 79 -8.29 45.83 4.74
N THR A 80 -8.59 44.53 4.51
CA THR A 80 -9.71 44.11 3.66
C THR A 80 -10.97 43.76 4.43
N SER A 81 -10.93 43.77 5.78
CA SER A 81 -11.99 43.26 6.67
C SER A 81 -12.40 41.81 6.33
N ASN A 82 -11.49 41.04 5.74
CA ASN A 82 -11.73 39.66 5.31
C ASN A 82 -10.89 38.65 6.15
N PRO A 83 -11.48 37.95 7.13
CA PRO A 83 -10.78 37.01 7.98
C PRO A 83 -10.23 35.77 7.21
N ASN A 84 -10.75 35.50 6.00
CA ASN A 84 -10.25 34.38 5.20
C ASN A 84 -8.80 34.56 4.72
N ALA A 85 -8.29 35.81 4.70
CA ALA A 85 -6.90 36.07 4.36
C ALA A 85 -5.91 35.36 5.35
N LEU A 86 -6.27 35.24 6.62
CA LEU A 86 -5.51 34.50 7.63
C LEU A 86 -5.48 33.00 7.34
N LEU A 87 -6.65 32.45 6.97
CA LEU A 87 -6.77 31.02 6.63
C LEU A 87 -5.94 30.67 5.41
N VAL A 88 -5.95 31.53 4.38
CA VAL A 88 -5.13 31.34 3.16
C VAL A 88 -3.63 31.33 3.50
N GLY A 89 -3.18 32.27 4.34
CA GLY A 89 -1.77 32.30 4.77
C GLY A 89 -1.35 31.04 5.54
N GLN A 90 -2.17 30.58 6.47
CA GLN A 90 -1.91 29.37 7.23
C GLN A 90 -1.94 28.11 6.35
N GLN A 91 -2.90 27.99 5.46
CA GLN A 91 -2.99 26.86 4.52
C GLN A 91 -1.79 26.78 3.59
N ALA A 92 -1.32 27.92 3.06
CA ALA A 92 -0.15 27.98 2.21
C ALA A 92 1.12 27.47 2.94
N ILE A 93 1.33 27.88 4.19
CA ILE A 93 2.44 27.42 5.02
C ILE A 93 2.31 25.93 5.31
N THR A 94 1.11 25.45 5.68
CA THR A 94 0.85 24.05 5.97
C THR A 94 1.12 23.17 4.75
N GLN A 95 0.62 23.54 3.57
CA GLN A 95 0.84 22.82 2.32
C GLN A 95 2.32 22.77 1.94
N GLN A 96 3.04 23.91 2.10
CA GLN A 96 4.48 23.97 1.87
C GLN A 96 5.27 23.06 2.84
N ASN A 97 4.78 22.91 4.06
CA ASN A 97 5.39 22.07 5.10
C ASN A 97 5.10 20.57 4.90
N LEU A 98 4.02 20.18 4.24
CA LEU A 98 3.64 18.80 4.02
C LEU A 98 4.35 18.15 2.83
N SER A 99 4.59 18.90 1.74
CA SER A 99 5.15 18.34 0.51
C SER A 99 6.68 18.38 0.47
N PHE A 100 7.29 17.38 -0.15
CA PHE A 100 8.69 17.43 -0.56
C PHE A 100 8.86 18.39 -1.74
N SER A 101 10.08 18.89 -1.94
CA SER A 101 10.36 19.74 -3.10
C SER A 101 10.29 18.92 -4.39
N ARG A 102 9.97 19.58 -5.52
CA ARG A 102 9.96 18.91 -6.83
C ARG A 102 11.30 18.23 -7.14
N GLY A 103 12.41 18.81 -6.71
CA GLY A 103 13.73 18.21 -6.88
C GLY A 103 13.91 16.96 -6.03
N ASP A 104 13.46 16.96 -4.76
CA ASP A 104 13.51 15.78 -3.90
C ASP A 104 12.68 14.64 -4.49
N GLU A 105 11.48 14.94 -5.06
CA GLU A 105 10.63 13.96 -5.71
C GLU A 105 11.29 13.34 -6.95
N GLN A 106 11.85 14.17 -7.83
CA GLN A 106 12.56 13.69 -9.04
C GLN A 106 13.80 12.86 -8.68
N GLU A 107 14.53 13.24 -7.64
CA GLU A 107 15.67 12.48 -7.14
C GLU A 107 15.22 11.12 -6.59
N ALA A 108 14.13 11.09 -5.79
CA ALA A 108 13.56 9.87 -5.24
C ALA A 108 13.01 8.95 -6.34
N ASP A 109 12.32 9.50 -7.34
CA ASP A 109 11.84 8.74 -8.49
C ASP A 109 13.00 8.06 -9.25
N ARG A 110 14.07 8.79 -9.50
CA ARG A 110 15.23 8.26 -10.24
C ARG A 110 15.96 7.17 -9.46
N ILE A 111 16.20 7.39 -8.17
CA ILE A 111 16.93 6.45 -7.32
C ILE A 111 16.04 5.24 -7.01
N GLY A 112 14.76 5.47 -6.68
CA GLY A 112 13.78 4.42 -6.43
C GLY A 112 13.60 3.51 -7.64
N PHE A 113 13.46 4.07 -8.85
CA PHE A 113 13.40 3.32 -10.09
C PHE A 113 14.63 2.42 -10.27
N LYS A 114 15.85 2.98 -10.08
CA LYS A 114 17.09 2.19 -10.19
C LYS A 114 17.13 1.04 -9.17
N ASN A 115 16.76 1.32 -7.93
CA ASN A 115 16.74 0.30 -6.86
C ASN A 115 15.76 -0.83 -7.17
N MET A 116 14.54 -0.48 -7.58
CA MET A 116 13.50 -1.44 -7.95
C MET A 116 13.93 -2.34 -9.11
N VAL A 117 14.49 -1.77 -10.18
CA VAL A 117 15.00 -2.52 -11.33
C VAL A 117 16.18 -3.41 -10.95
N SER A 118 17.10 -2.91 -10.11
CA SER A 118 18.23 -3.70 -9.60
C SER A 118 17.80 -4.86 -8.71
N ALA A 119 16.64 -4.74 -8.03
CA ALA A 119 16.01 -5.82 -7.28
C ALA A 119 15.22 -6.81 -8.16
N GLY A 120 15.16 -6.61 -9.47
CA GLY A 120 14.54 -7.51 -10.43
C GLY A 120 13.06 -7.28 -10.70
N PHE A 121 12.48 -6.18 -10.23
CA PHE A 121 11.08 -5.83 -10.51
C PHE A 121 10.89 -5.22 -11.91
N ASP A 122 9.64 -5.28 -12.39
CA ASP A 122 9.26 -4.74 -13.69
C ASP A 122 9.48 -3.22 -13.76
N PRO A 123 10.31 -2.74 -14.70
CA PRO A 123 10.55 -1.31 -14.90
C PRO A 123 9.29 -0.48 -15.16
N LYS A 124 8.23 -1.09 -15.73
CA LYS A 124 6.96 -0.40 -16.02
C LYS A 124 6.10 -0.17 -14.78
N SER A 125 6.37 -0.88 -13.69
CA SER A 125 5.55 -0.84 -12.48
C SER A 125 5.41 0.57 -11.89
N THR A 126 6.45 1.40 -11.96
CA THR A 126 6.40 2.79 -11.47
C THR A 126 5.38 3.61 -12.25
N SER A 127 5.38 3.52 -13.57
CA SER A 127 4.42 4.28 -14.40
C SER A 127 2.99 3.78 -14.20
N TYR A 128 2.79 2.46 -14.13
CA TYR A 128 1.47 1.87 -13.86
C TYR A 128 0.93 2.28 -12.47
N MET A 129 1.80 2.29 -11.44
CA MET A 129 1.39 2.76 -10.12
C MET A 129 1.04 4.24 -10.12
N PHE A 130 1.79 5.08 -10.82
CA PHE A 130 1.48 6.50 -10.95
C PHE A 130 0.14 6.74 -11.66
N GLU A 131 -0.14 6.01 -12.74
CA GLU A 131 -1.43 6.08 -13.44
C GLU A 131 -2.58 5.63 -12.55
N LYS A 132 -2.38 4.56 -11.77
CA LYS A 132 -3.34 4.07 -10.77
C LYS A 132 -3.64 5.12 -9.71
N LEU A 133 -2.61 5.70 -9.09
CA LEU A 133 -2.75 6.75 -8.09
C LEU A 133 -3.45 8.00 -8.65
N GLN A 134 -3.14 8.37 -9.90
CA GLN A 134 -3.81 9.48 -10.57
C GLN A 134 -5.30 9.19 -10.78
N SER A 135 -5.64 7.97 -11.17
CA SER A 135 -7.03 7.55 -11.38
C SER A 135 -7.81 7.55 -10.07
N LEU A 136 -7.23 7.00 -9.00
CA LEU A 136 -7.83 7.00 -7.66
C LEU A 136 -8.05 8.42 -7.14
N SER A 137 -7.09 9.33 -7.32
CA SER A 137 -7.23 10.73 -6.93
C SER A 137 -8.38 11.44 -7.64
N ARG A 138 -8.60 11.14 -8.94
CA ARG A 138 -9.73 11.71 -9.69
C ARG A 138 -11.08 11.20 -9.18
N LEU A 139 -11.16 9.95 -8.74
CA LEU A 139 -12.38 9.32 -8.23
C LEU A 139 -12.71 9.80 -6.81
N SER A 140 -11.70 10.12 -6.00
CA SER A 140 -11.85 10.56 -4.60
C SER A 140 -12.36 12.00 -4.46
N GLY A 141 -12.48 12.76 -5.53
CA GLY A 141 -12.98 14.13 -5.54
C GLY A 141 -12.16 15.08 -4.64
N SER A 142 -12.80 15.67 -3.61
CA SER A 142 -12.12 16.58 -2.66
C SER A 142 -11.21 15.87 -1.65
N ASN A 143 -11.34 14.55 -1.50
CA ASN A 143 -10.49 13.75 -0.63
C ASN A 143 -9.26 13.29 -1.40
N GLU A 144 -8.28 14.18 -1.55
CA GLU A 144 -7.00 13.83 -2.14
C GLU A 144 -6.32 12.73 -1.31
N LEU A 145 -5.82 11.69 -2.00
CA LEU A 145 -5.04 10.63 -1.34
C LEU A 145 -3.89 11.28 -0.56
N GLU A 146 -3.77 10.98 0.75
CA GLU A 146 -2.76 11.62 1.61
C GLU A 146 -1.35 11.42 1.07
N PHE A 147 -1.09 10.28 0.40
CA PHE A 147 0.15 10.05 -0.31
C PHE A 147 0.47 11.19 -1.28
N LEU A 148 -0.50 11.62 -2.09
CA LEU A 148 -0.33 12.68 -3.07
C LEU A 148 -0.18 14.07 -2.45
N ARG A 149 -0.66 14.26 -1.21
CA ARG A 149 -0.44 15.51 -0.45
C ARG A 149 1.04 15.70 -0.08
N SER A 150 1.74 14.62 0.27
CA SER A 150 3.18 14.66 0.59
C SER A 150 4.06 14.48 -0.64
N HIS A 151 3.57 13.73 -1.66
CA HIS A 151 4.27 13.39 -2.90
C HIS A 151 3.43 13.77 -4.12
N PRO A 152 3.34 15.06 -4.47
CA PRO A 152 2.49 15.51 -5.57
C PRO A 152 2.88 14.84 -6.88
N LEU A 153 1.90 14.20 -7.53
CA LEU A 153 2.09 13.52 -8.79
C LEU A 153 1.83 14.50 -9.95
N THR A 154 2.88 14.84 -10.66
CA THR A 154 2.80 15.72 -11.82
C THR A 154 2.85 14.93 -13.13
N LYS A 155 2.29 15.50 -14.21
CA LYS A 155 2.39 14.90 -15.55
C LYS A 155 3.83 14.62 -15.96
N ASN A 156 4.77 15.46 -15.55
CA ASN A 156 6.20 15.28 -15.85
C ASN A 156 6.78 14.05 -15.16
N ARG A 157 6.40 13.75 -13.90
CA ARG A 157 6.84 12.54 -13.19
C ARG A 157 6.33 11.28 -13.88
N ILE A 158 5.06 11.26 -14.31
CA ILE A 158 4.48 10.14 -15.06
C ILE A 158 5.23 9.93 -16.38
N ALA A 159 5.41 10.99 -17.17
CA ALA A 159 6.11 10.91 -18.45
C ALA A 159 7.58 10.47 -18.28
N ASP A 160 8.27 10.92 -17.24
CA ASP A 160 9.65 10.52 -16.94
C ASP A 160 9.72 9.03 -16.56
N ALA A 161 8.79 8.53 -15.74
CA ALA A 161 8.69 7.12 -15.38
C ALA A 161 8.45 6.24 -16.62
N GLN A 162 7.53 6.64 -17.50
CA GLN A 162 7.27 5.96 -18.77
C GLN A 162 8.51 5.94 -19.66
N SER A 163 9.19 7.09 -19.83
CA SER A 163 10.39 7.21 -20.64
C SER A 163 11.53 6.31 -20.13
N ARG A 164 11.72 6.23 -18.81
CA ARG A 164 12.75 5.37 -18.20
C ARG A 164 12.47 3.89 -18.46
N ALA A 165 11.20 3.47 -18.46
CA ALA A 165 10.81 2.10 -18.70
C ALA A 165 10.96 1.66 -20.17
N GLN A 166 10.96 2.59 -21.14
CA GLN A 166 11.05 2.27 -22.57
C GLN A 166 12.37 1.60 -22.98
N GLY A 167 13.45 1.81 -22.23
CA GLY A 167 14.77 1.21 -22.52
C GLY A 167 14.92 -0.25 -22.12
N PHE A 168 13.89 -0.87 -21.54
CA PHE A 168 13.94 -2.24 -21.04
C PHE A 168 13.16 -3.20 -21.94
N GLU A 169 13.68 -4.41 -22.08
CA GLU A 169 13.02 -5.49 -22.84
C GLU A 169 11.69 -5.89 -22.18
N ASN A 170 10.73 -6.31 -23.02
CA ASN A 170 9.48 -6.88 -22.52
C ASN A 170 9.73 -8.29 -21.96
N LYS A 171 9.85 -8.35 -20.63
CA LYS A 171 9.96 -9.59 -19.88
C LYS A 171 8.66 -9.83 -19.10
N LYS A 172 8.24 -11.09 -18.96
CA LYS A 172 7.16 -11.43 -18.05
C LYS A 172 7.70 -11.38 -16.62
N TYR A 173 7.07 -10.59 -15.80
CA TYR A 173 7.30 -10.51 -14.35
C TYR A 173 6.13 -11.18 -13.66
N ARG A 174 6.41 -11.94 -12.62
CA ARG A 174 5.41 -12.58 -11.79
C ARG A 174 5.61 -12.11 -10.34
N ASN A 175 4.53 -11.89 -9.63
CA ASN A 175 4.60 -11.59 -8.20
C ASN A 175 5.19 -12.78 -7.42
N SER A 176 5.69 -12.54 -6.22
CA SER A 176 5.92 -13.62 -5.25
C SER A 176 4.56 -14.17 -4.78
N LEU A 177 4.54 -15.45 -4.38
CA LEU A 177 3.33 -16.04 -3.81
C LEU A 177 2.91 -15.30 -2.54
N ASP A 178 3.88 -14.95 -1.69
CA ASP A 178 3.63 -14.22 -0.45
C ASP A 178 2.93 -12.88 -0.70
N TYR A 179 3.36 -12.16 -1.75
CA TYR A 179 2.70 -10.91 -2.11
C TYR A 179 1.23 -11.14 -2.49
N ASP A 180 0.95 -12.12 -3.34
CA ASP A 180 -0.41 -12.40 -3.80
C ASP A 180 -1.32 -12.87 -2.65
N LEU A 181 -0.80 -13.71 -1.73
CA LEU A 181 -1.53 -14.11 -0.54
C LEU A 181 -1.83 -12.92 0.40
N VAL A 182 -0.85 -12.05 0.66
CA VAL A 182 -1.07 -10.83 1.45
C VAL A 182 -2.08 -9.91 0.76
N ARG A 183 -1.99 -9.75 -0.56
CA ARG A 183 -2.93 -8.95 -1.33
C ARG A 183 -4.36 -9.51 -1.24
N ASN A 184 -4.53 -10.83 -1.36
CA ASN A 184 -5.84 -11.48 -1.21
C ASN A 184 -6.43 -11.24 0.19
N ARG A 185 -5.61 -11.28 1.24
CA ARG A 185 -6.02 -10.90 2.60
C ARG A 185 -6.50 -9.45 2.67
N THR A 186 -5.82 -8.51 2.00
CA THR A 186 -6.26 -7.10 1.97
C THR A 186 -7.56 -6.92 1.17
N ILE A 187 -7.75 -7.65 0.07
CA ILE A 187 -9.01 -7.65 -0.70
C ILE A 187 -10.18 -8.10 0.19
N VAL A 188 -10.02 -9.20 0.92
CA VAL A 188 -11.05 -9.67 1.86
C VAL A 188 -11.31 -8.64 2.95
N HIS A 189 -10.24 -8.06 3.53
CA HIS A 189 -10.35 -7.07 4.62
C HIS A 189 -11.12 -5.81 4.19
N PHE A 190 -10.82 -5.26 3.00
CA PHE A 190 -11.44 -4.03 2.51
C PHE A 190 -12.77 -4.24 1.76
N SER A 191 -13.19 -5.46 1.52
CA SER A 191 -14.51 -5.73 0.94
C SER A 191 -15.61 -5.35 1.94
N GLU A 192 -16.50 -4.44 1.57
CA GLU A 192 -17.61 -4.02 2.46
C GLU A 192 -18.54 -5.19 2.79
N VAL A 193 -18.83 -5.99 1.78
CA VAL A 193 -19.70 -7.16 1.89
C VAL A 193 -18.87 -8.42 1.65
N PRO A 194 -18.76 -9.35 2.62
CA PRO A 194 -17.97 -10.57 2.48
C PRO A 194 -18.24 -11.36 1.20
N ARG A 195 -19.51 -11.42 0.77
CA ARG A 195 -19.92 -12.10 -0.46
C ARG A 195 -19.29 -11.53 -1.74
N GLN A 196 -18.91 -10.25 -1.74
CA GLN A 196 -18.21 -9.67 -2.89
C GLN A 196 -16.83 -10.31 -3.06
N ALA A 197 -16.08 -10.48 -1.97
CA ALA A 197 -14.79 -11.18 -2.00
C ALA A 197 -14.96 -12.64 -2.44
N VAL A 198 -15.99 -13.34 -1.93
CA VAL A 198 -16.30 -14.71 -2.39
C VAL A 198 -16.51 -14.75 -3.91
N THR A 199 -17.29 -13.82 -4.47
CA THR A 199 -17.56 -13.77 -5.92
C THR A 199 -16.29 -13.52 -6.72
N ILE A 200 -15.40 -12.64 -6.24
CA ILE A 200 -14.11 -12.34 -6.89
C ILE A 200 -13.29 -13.63 -6.99
N PHE A 201 -13.04 -14.30 -5.86
CA PHE A 201 -12.16 -15.47 -5.85
C PHE A 201 -12.80 -16.71 -6.49
N GLN A 202 -14.13 -16.87 -6.47
CA GLN A 202 -14.81 -17.91 -7.25
C GLN A 202 -14.62 -17.71 -8.75
N LYS A 203 -14.67 -16.47 -9.21
CA LYS A 203 -14.41 -16.15 -10.60
C LYS A 203 -12.95 -16.43 -10.97
N GLU A 204 -12.01 -15.98 -10.15
CA GLU A 204 -10.57 -16.24 -10.36
C GLU A 204 -10.29 -17.74 -10.44
N LEU A 205 -10.87 -18.55 -9.54
CA LEU A 205 -10.74 -20.00 -9.53
C LEU A 205 -11.31 -20.64 -10.80
N THR A 206 -12.41 -20.10 -11.34
CA THR A 206 -13.06 -20.61 -12.56
C THR A 206 -12.30 -20.25 -13.82
N ASP A 207 -11.75 -19.04 -13.86
CA ASP A 207 -11.10 -18.49 -15.05
C ASP A 207 -9.64 -18.97 -15.20
N SER A 208 -9.01 -19.41 -14.09
CA SER A 208 -7.60 -19.80 -14.09
C SER A 208 -7.37 -21.27 -14.46
N SER A 209 -6.34 -21.47 -15.30
CA SER A 209 -5.75 -22.79 -15.58
C SER A 209 -4.38 -22.99 -14.88
N ASP A 210 -3.83 -21.96 -14.25
CA ASP A 210 -2.56 -22.00 -13.52
C ASP A 210 -2.78 -22.51 -12.08
N GLU A 211 -2.03 -23.53 -11.68
CA GLU A 211 -2.18 -24.15 -10.35
C GLU A 211 -1.88 -23.18 -9.21
N ARG A 212 -0.94 -22.27 -9.41
CA ARG A 212 -0.63 -21.25 -8.41
C ARG A 212 -1.77 -20.23 -8.26
N GLU A 213 -2.35 -19.78 -9.36
CA GLU A 213 -3.51 -18.87 -9.31
C GLU A 213 -4.71 -19.55 -8.64
N LYS A 214 -4.89 -20.87 -8.83
CA LYS A 214 -5.92 -21.63 -8.10
C LYS A 214 -5.63 -21.67 -6.60
N LEU A 215 -4.38 -21.91 -6.20
CA LEU A 215 -3.97 -21.86 -4.79
C LEU A 215 -4.30 -20.49 -4.17
N GLU A 216 -3.93 -19.41 -4.85
CA GLU A 216 -4.20 -18.03 -4.43
C GLU A 216 -5.71 -17.78 -4.27
N ALA A 217 -6.52 -18.26 -5.24
CA ALA A 217 -7.98 -18.15 -5.19
C ALA A 217 -8.60 -18.98 -4.05
N TYR A 218 -8.11 -20.20 -3.81
CA TYR A 218 -8.57 -21.02 -2.68
C TYR A 218 -8.26 -20.36 -1.33
N TYR A 219 -7.08 -19.77 -1.18
CA TYR A 219 -6.72 -19.01 0.02
C TYR A 219 -7.66 -17.81 0.21
N GLY A 220 -7.87 -17.01 -0.85
CA GLY A 220 -8.81 -15.88 -0.82
C GLY A 220 -10.25 -16.31 -0.46
N LEU A 221 -10.73 -17.42 -1.04
CA LEU A 221 -12.03 -18.02 -0.72
C LEU A 221 -12.12 -18.43 0.74
N ALA A 222 -11.07 -19.05 1.29
CA ALA A 222 -11.05 -19.48 2.68
C ALA A 222 -11.28 -18.29 3.62
N LEU A 223 -10.54 -17.20 3.43
CA LEU A 223 -10.67 -15.98 4.22
C LEU A 223 -12.04 -15.30 4.00
N ALA A 224 -12.52 -15.25 2.75
CA ALA A 224 -13.80 -14.63 2.42
C ALA A 224 -14.98 -15.40 3.01
N TYR A 225 -14.97 -16.74 2.98
CA TYR A 225 -15.98 -17.57 3.61
C TYR A 225 -15.96 -17.45 5.13
N SER A 226 -14.79 -17.37 5.78
CA SER A 226 -14.69 -17.14 7.21
C SER A 226 -15.36 -15.85 7.61
N ARG A 227 -15.07 -14.78 6.91
CA ARG A 227 -15.70 -13.48 7.15
C ARG A 227 -17.23 -13.47 6.87
N ASP A 228 -17.73 -14.38 6.04
CA ASP A 228 -19.18 -14.62 5.80
C ASP A 228 -19.77 -15.64 6.79
N ASN A 229 -19.05 -16.01 7.86
CA ASN A 229 -19.41 -17.02 8.87
C ASN A 229 -19.71 -18.42 8.30
N LYS A 230 -19.09 -18.74 7.17
CA LYS A 230 -19.23 -20.05 6.50
C LYS A 230 -18.03 -20.94 6.80
N HIS A 231 -17.81 -21.25 8.07
CA HIS A 231 -16.59 -21.90 8.57
C HIS A 231 -16.27 -23.23 7.87
N SER A 232 -17.28 -24.06 7.58
CA SER A 232 -17.06 -25.33 6.86
C SER A 232 -16.51 -25.13 5.45
N GLN A 233 -17.00 -24.10 4.72
CA GLN A 233 -16.53 -23.77 3.38
C GLN A 233 -15.13 -23.12 3.45
N ALA A 234 -14.87 -22.28 4.47
CA ALA A 234 -13.57 -21.69 4.72
C ALA A 234 -12.49 -22.76 4.93
N LEU A 235 -12.73 -23.70 5.86
CA LEU A 235 -11.82 -24.80 6.14
C LEU A 235 -11.58 -25.71 4.92
N ASN A 236 -12.63 -25.98 4.13
CA ASN A 236 -12.49 -26.78 2.91
C ASN A 236 -11.62 -26.06 1.88
N SER A 237 -11.85 -24.77 1.65
CA SER A 237 -11.02 -23.98 0.70
C SER A 237 -9.57 -23.89 1.15
N MET A 238 -9.31 -23.72 2.45
CA MET A 238 -7.95 -23.70 2.98
C MET A 238 -7.24 -25.05 2.81
N ARG A 239 -7.95 -26.17 3.00
CA ARG A 239 -7.37 -27.49 2.74
C ARG A 239 -6.99 -27.68 1.28
N GLN A 240 -7.82 -27.19 0.33
CA GLN A 240 -7.46 -27.23 -1.10
C GLN A 240 -6.19 -26.42 -1.39
N ALA A 241 -6.01 -25.26 -0.78
CA ALA A 241 -4.78 -24.49 -0.91
C ALA A 241 -3.57 -25.25 -0.33
N LEU A 242 -3.71 -25.87 0.86
CA LEU A 242 -2.65 -26.64 1.52
C LEU A 242 -2.32 -27.97 0.82
N GLU A 243 -3.25 -28.60 0.11
CA GLU A 243 -2.97 -29.75 -0.75
C GLU A 243 -2.00 -29.38 -1.90
N MET A 244 -1.99 -28.12 -2.33
CA MET A 244 -1.12 -27.63 -3.40
C MET A 244 0.25 -27.16 -2.89
N ASP A 245 0.32 -26.63 -1.64
CA ASP A 245 1.56 -26.19 -0.97
C ASP A 245 1.42 -26.36 0.55
N SER A 246 1.69 -27.58 1.04
CA SER A 246 1.51 -27.97 2.45
C SER A 246 2.50 -27.28 3.40
N GLU A 247 3.67 -26.87 2.89
CA GLU A 247 4.75 -26.28 3.69
C GLU A 247 4.64 -24.76 3.79
N ASN A 248 3.71 -24.14 3.09
CA ASN A 248 3.56 -22.71 3.09
C ASN A 248 3.06 -22.19 4.45
N LEU A 249 3.92 -21.45 5.14
CA LEU A 249 3.66 -20.97 6.48
C LEU A 249 2.44 -20.03 6.54
N MET A 250 2.21 -19.23 5.50
CA MET A 250 1.06 -18.30 5.48
C MET A 250 -0.26 -19.05 5.36
N LEU A 251 -0.31 -20.16 4.60
CA LEU A 251 -1.48 -21.03 4.52
C LEU A 251 -1.72 -21.75 5.85
N GLN A 252 -0.65 -22.24 6.49
CA GLN A 252 -0.73 -22.92 7.79
C GLN A 252 -1.21 -21.95 8.89
N ILE A 253 -0.70 -20.73 8.93
CA ILE A 253 -1.20 -19.68 9.84
C ILE A 253 -2.67 -19.34 9.53
N GLY A 254 -3.02 -19.24 8.24
CA GLY A 254 -4.41 -19.03 7.83
C GLY A 254 -5.33 -20.15 8.31
N LEU A 255 -4.91 -21.43 8.24
CA LEU A 255 -5.66 -22.54 8.79
C LEU A 255 -5.84 -22.45 10.31
N LEU A 256 -4.79 -22.04 11.03
CA LEU A 256 -4.84 -21.82 12.48
C LEU A 256 -5.89 -20.75 12.83
N GLU A 257 -5.85 -19.60 12.15
CA GLU A 257 -6.83 -18.52 12.33
C GLU A 257 -8.27 -19.03 12.10
N LEU A 258 -8.48 -19.80 11.02
CA LEU A 258 -9.80 -20.37 10.70
C LEU A 258 -10.30 -21.36 11.75
N HIS A 259 -9.42 -22.16 12.37
CA HIS A 259 -9.80 -23.03 13.48
C HIS A 259 -10.21 -22.23 14.71
N ILE A 260 -9.49 -21.14 15.02
CA ILE A 260 -9.85 -20.24 16.13
C ILE A 260 -11.22 -19.59 15.89
N GLU A 261 -11.45 -19.05 14.68
CA GLU A 261 -12.72 -18.40 14.31
C GLU A 261 -13.91 -19.38 14.27
N ALA A 262 -13.64 -20.66 13.96
CA ALA A 262 -14.64 -21.73 13.98
C ALA A 262 -14.82 -22.37 15.37
N GLU A 263 -14.16 -21.84 16.40
CA GLU A 263 -14.15 -22.38 17.78
C GLU A 263 -13.61 -23.83 17.90
N ASN A 264 -12.84 -24.28 16.92
CA ASN A 264 -12.18 -25.58 16.91
C ASN A 264 -10.87 -25.51 17.70
N TYR A 265 -10.95 -25.24 19.00
CA TYR A 265 -9.78 -24.92 19.83
C TYR A 265 -8.77 -26.05 19.99
N PHE A 266 -9.23 -27.30 19.95
CA PHE A 266 -8.36 -28.46 20.03
C PHE A 266 -7.44 -28.58 18.82
N GLU A 267 -7.99 -28.43 17.63
CA GLU A 267 -7.25 -28.43 16.36
C GLU A 267 -6.33 -27.20 16.27
N ALA A 268 -6.81 -26.05 16.72
CA ALA A 268 -6.01 -24.83 16.76
C ALA A 268 -4.77 -24.97 17.67
N GLU A 269 -4.93 -25.51 18.88
CA GLU A 269 -3.83 -25.74 19.82
C GLU A 269 -2.81 -26.75 19.28
N ALA A 270 -3.28 -27.85 18.69
CA ALA A 270 -2.42 -28.85 18.08
C ALA A 270 -1.58 -28.27 16.94
N LEU A 271 -2.22 -27.49 16.05
CA LEU A 271 -1.54 -26.85 14.91
C LEU A 271 -0.58 -25.76 15.39
N ALA A 272 -0.97 -24.91 16.34
CA ALA A 272 -0.10 -23.88 16.91
C ALA A 272 1.16 -24.48 17.54
N SER A 273 1.00 -25.55 18.33
CA SER A 273 2.13 -26.27 18.96
C SER A 273 3.10 -26.84 17.92
N SER A 274 2.57 -27.40 16.83
CA SER A 274 3.37 -27.91 15.71
C SER A 274 4.16 -26.77 15.03
N LEU A 275 3.48 -25.67 14.70
CA LEU A 275 4.09 -24.52 14.03
C LEU A 275 5.15 -23.83 14.89
N LEU A 276 4.95 -23.70 16.19
CA LEU A 276 5.93 -23.13 17.12
C LEU A 276 7.16 -24.02 17.27
N SER A 277 7.03 -25.34 17.16
CA SER A 277 8.19 -26.23 17.22
C SER A 277 9.16 -26.03 16.07
N THR A 278 8.64 -25.67 14.89
CA THR A 278 9.41 -25.42 13.66
C THR A 278 9.75 -23.94 13.46
N ASN A 279 8.96 -23.04 14.05
CA ASN A 279 9.10 -21.58 13.90
C ASN A 279 9.07 -20.86 15.26
N PRO A 280 10.06 -21.11 16.14
CA PRO A 280 10.01 -20.68 17.55
C PRO A 280 10.02 -19.15 17.77
N TYR A 281 10.38 -18.37 16.75
CA TYR A 281 10.43 -16.92 16.80
C TYR A 281 9.30 -16.24 16.00
N ASN A 282 8.29 -16.98 15.60
CA ASN A 282 7.16 -16.44 14.85
C ASN A 282 6.08 -15.92 15.82
N TYR A 283 6.09 -14.61 16.10
CA TYR A 283 5.15 -13.95 17.01
C TYR A 283 3.65 -14.10 16.65
N PRO A 284 3.23 -14.14 15.37
CA PRO A 284 1.84 -14.40 15.03
C PRO A 284 1.29 -15.76 15.49
N ILE A 285 2.18 -16.74 15.76
CA ILE A 285 1.79 -18.09 16.21
C ILE A 285 1.78 -18.18 17.74
N SER A 286 2.59 -17.36 18.41
CA SER A 286 2.71 -17.33 19.86
C SER A 286 1.66 -16.45 20.51
#